data_1177dd19248bc3094ddb63101bdf9b77
#
_entry.id   1177dd19248bc3094ddb63101bdf9b77
#
_cell.length_a   1.000
_cell.length_b   1.000
_cell.length_c   1.000
_cell.angle_alpha   90.00
_cell.angle_beta   90.00
_cell.angle_gamma   90.00
#
_symmetry.space_group_name_H-M   'P 1'
#
loop_
_entity.id
_entity.type
_entity.pdbx_description
1 polymer ?
#
loop_
_entity_poly.entity_id
_entity_poly.type
_entity_poly.pdbx_seq_one_letter_code
_entity_poly.pdbx_strand_id
1 'polypeptide(L)'
;MTSAFERGVPGTRPEGIRDEREAAAHVREMFGRIAPRYDLLNHLLSLDIDKVWRRRVAKRFSAILHNPSARVLDLCCGTGDLALAFRKAAPVGAKIVGSDFVPEMLARARNKAAASGAGVTFVEADALSLPFADRSFDLVSCSFGFRNLANYERGLVEIFRVLKPGGVATILEFAEPRGKLFGSLYRFYLRRVLPRLGGLISGNGSAYSYLPSSVSQFPSPEALQALFERVGYSEARFERWTGGIVTLHSARKP
;
A
#
# COMPACT_ATOMS: atom_id res chain seq x y z
N MET A 1 23.84 14.57 10.64
CA MET A 1 22.50 13.93 10.57
C MET A 1 22.68 12.62 9.82
N THR A 2 22.99 11.55 10.52
CA THR A 2 23.10 10.18 9.99
C THR A 2 21.73 9.77 9.45
N SER A 3 21.65 9.42 8.17
CA SER A 3 20.41 9.05 7.51
C SER A 3 19.78 7.84 8.22
N ALA A 4 18.44 7.74 8.23
CA ALA A 4 17.70 6.59 8.78
C ALA A 4 18.10 5.24 8.14
N PHE A 5 18.96 5.28 7.13
CA PHE A 5 19.53 4.17 6.37
C PHE A 5 20.62 3.39 7.11
N GLU A 6 21.35 4.04 8.01
CA GLU A 6 22.46 3.38 8.75
C GLU A 6 21.97 2.53 9.94
N ARG A 7 20.69 2.67 10.29
CA ARG A 7 20.03 1.80 11.26
C ARG A 7 18.92 1.08 10.52
N GLY A 8 19.11 -0.19 10.12
CA GLY A 8 18.17 -0.98 9.32
C GLY A 8 16.73 -0.48 9.45
N VAL A 9 16.12 -0.06 8.36
CA VAL A 9 14.85 0.70 8.35
C VAL A 9 13.74 -0.16 8.96
N PRO A 10 13.37 0.02 10.22
CA PRO A 10 12.56 -0.97 10.92
C PRO A 10 11.13 -1.09 10.36
N GLY A 11 10.48 -0.04 10.01
CA GLY A 11 9.06 0.01 9.69
C GLY A 11 8.38 1.17 10.42
N THR A 12 7.05 1.25 10.33
CA THR A 12 6.30 2.30 11.02
C THR A 12 6.43 2.21 12.52
N ARG A 13 6.59 3.36 13.15
CA ARG A 13 6.60 3.51 14.62
C ARG A 13 5.72 4.71 14.97
N PRO A 14 4.45 4.45 15.35
CA PRO A 14 3.61 5.51 15.93
C PRO A 14 4.29 6.16 17.13
N GLU A 15 3.96 7.40 17.41
CA GLU A 15 4.58 8.17 18.50
C GLU A 15 4.46 7.43 19.84
N GLY A 16 5.59 7.31 20.56
CA GLY A 16 5.68 6.59 21.83
C GLY A 16 5.83 5.08 21.73
N ILE A 17 5.65 4.47 20.56
CA ILE A 17 5.70 3.01 20.36
C ILE A 17 7.05 2.59 19.78
N ARG A 18 7.72 1.62 20.42
CA ARG A 18 9.01 1.07 19.95
C ARG A 18 8.93 -0.39 19.51
N ASP A 19 8.00 -1.14 20.08
CA ASP A 19 7.81 -2.57 19.77
C ASP A 19 7.02 -2.78 18.47
N GLU A 20 7.41 -3.80 17.69
CA GLU A 20 6.78 -4.10 16.38
C GLU A 20 5.34 -4.59 16.54
N ARG A 21 5.05 -5.41 17.55
CA ARG A 21 3.71 -5.95 17.79
C ARG A 21 2.76 -4.88 18.28
N GLU A 22 3.24 -4.01 19.16
CA GLU A 22 2.47 -2.86 19.66
C GLU A 22 2.17 -1.88 18.51
N ALA A 23 3.16 -1.61 17.62
CA ALA A 23 2.96 -0.78 16.45
C ALA A 23 1.91 -1.37 15.49
N ALA A 24 1.97 -2.67 15.22
CA ALA A 24 0.99 -3.36 14.38
C ALA A 24 -0.41 -3.33 15.01
N ALA A 25 -0.53 -3.58 16.31
CA ALA A 25 -1.81 -3.53 17.03
C ALA A 25 -2.43 -2.12 16.99
N HIS A 26 -1.62 -1.07 17.23
CA HIS A 26 -2.06 0.32 17.15
C HIS A 26 -2.58 0.69 15.75
N VAL A 27 -1.84 0.29 14.71
CA VAL A 27 -2.24 0.53 13.31
C VAL A 27 -3.54 -0.21 12.99
N ARG A 28 -3.67 -1.48 13.41
CA ARG A 28 -4.90 -2.28 13.21
C ARG A 28 -6.11 -1.62 13.85
N GLU A 29 -5.99 -1.21 15.12
CA GLU A 29 -7.07 -0.56 15.85
C GLU A 29 -7.46 0.77 15.20
N MET A 30 -6.50 1.60 14.84
CA MET A 30 -6.73 2.88 14.17
C MET A 30 -7.51 2.69 12.87
N PHE A 31 -7.07 1.76 12.00
CA PHE A 31 -7.75 1.49 10.73
C PHE A 31 -9.12 0.85 10.92
N GLY A 32 -9.32 0.00 11.92
CA GLY A 32 -10.63 -0.54 12.29
C GLY A 32 -11.64 0.56 12.63
N ARG A 33 -11.23 1.54 13.44
CA ARG A 33 -12.08 2.67 13.83
C ARG A 33 -12.50 3.56 12.66
N ILE A 34 -11.61 3.80 11.69
CA ILE A 34 -11.90 4.68 10.55
C ILE A 34 -12.53 3.95 9.36
N ALA A 35 -12.54 2.62 9.35
CA ALA A 35 -13.07 1.82 8.25
C ALA A 35 -14.44 2.30 7.74
N PRO A 36 -15.42 2.69 8.60
CA PRO A 36 -16.71 3.19 8.15
C PRO A 36 -16.67 4.40 7.21
N ARG A 37 -15.68 5.24 7.33
CA ARG A 37 -15.55 6.49 6.57
C ARG A 37 -14.31 6.52 5.67
N TYR A 38 -13.54 5.42 5.63
CA TYR A 38 -12.24 5.34 4.98
C TYR A 38 -12.29 5.75 3.51
N ASP A 39 -13.22 5.18 2.74
CA ASP A 39 -13.35 5.48 1.32
C ASP A 39 -13.71 6.93 1.06
N LEU A 40 -14.72 7.44 1.78
CA LEU A 40 -15.15 8.84 1.67
C LEU A 40 -13.98 9.79 1.89
N LEU A 41 -13.19 9.52 2.94
CA LEU A 41 -12.07 10.37 3.32
C LEU A 41 -10.93 10.29 2.32
N ASN A 42 -10.57 9.10 1.86
CA ASN A 42 -9.52 8.95 0.86
C ASN A 42 -9.88 9.64 -0.45
N HIS A 43 -11.11 9.45 -0.93
CA HIS A 43 -11.56 10.06 -2.18
C HIS A 43 -11.67 11.58 -2.07
N LEU A 44 -12.21 12.09 -0.97
CA LEU A 44 -12.32 13.52 -0.75
C LEU A 44 -10.95 14.19 -0.60
N LEU A 45 -10.06 13.61 0.21
CA LEU A 45 -8.73 14.18 0.48
C LEU A 45 -7.76 14.03 -0.70
N SER A 46 -7.96 13.03 -1.56
CA SER A 46 -7.19 12.88 -2.79
C SER A 46 -7.83 13.58 -3.99
N LEU A 47 -9.02 14.17 -3.85
CA LEU A 47 -9.85 14.68 -4.95
C LEU A 47 -10.05 13.60 -6.04
N ASP A 48 -10.32 12.36 -5.63
CA ASP A 48 -10.47 11.18 -6.48
C ASP A 48 -9.23 10.80 -7.33
N ILE A 49 -8.09 11.44 -7.15
CA ILE A 49 -6.85 11.11 -7.87
C ILE A 49 -6.36 9.71 -7.50
N ASP A 50 -6.64 9.23 -6.30
CA ASP A 50 -6.33 7.86 -5.87
C ASP A 50 -6.93 6.79 -6.80
N LYS A 51 -8.14 7.02 -7.32
CA LYS A 51 -8.78 6.15 -8.32
C LYS A 51 -7.99 6.12 -9.64
N VAL A 52 -7.44 7.27 -10.04
CA VAL A 52 -6.61 7.38 -11.25
C VAL A 52 -5.32 6.61 -11.06
N TRP A 53 -4.66 6.74 -9.89
CA TRP A 53 -3.44 6.00 -9.60
C TRP A 53 -3.66 4.48 -9.62
N ARG A 54 -4.72 3.97 -8.98
CA ARG A 54 -5.04 2.53 -8.98
C ARG A 54 -5.33 2.00 -10.39
N ARG A 55 -6.09 2.74 -11.22
CA ARG A 55 -6.29 2.36 -12.63
C ARG A 55 -4.99 2.34 -13.41
N ARG A 56 -4.09 3.29 -13.13
CA ARG A 56 -2.77 3.34 -13.76
C ARG A 56 -1.90 2.16 -13.34
N VAL A 57 -1.95 1.72 -12.07
CA VAL A 57 -1.30 0.48 -11.63
C VAL A 57 -1.85 -0.72 -12.41
N ALA A 58 -3.16 -0.90 -12.48
CA ALA A 58 -3.75 -2.01 -13.23
C ALA A 58 -3.34 -1.97 -14.73
N LYS A 59 -3.33 -0.80 -15.35
CA LYS A 59 -2.85 -0.64 -16.73
C LYS A 59 -1.36 -0.97 -16.88
N ARG A 60 -0.53 -0.59 -15.91
CA ARG A 60 0.93 -0.82 -15.92
C ARG A 60 1.29 -2.30 -15.94
N PHE A 61 0.49 -3.12 -15.29
CA PHE A 61 0.67 -4.57 -15.18
C PHE A 61 -0.33 -5.37 -16.03
N SER A 62 -0.93 -4.74 -17.05
CA SER A 62 -1.93 -5.37 -17.92
C SER A 62 -1.43 -6.66 -18.58
N ALA A 63 -0.15 -6.74 -18.97
CA ALA A 63 0.42 -7.94 -19.56
C ALA A 63 0.34 -9.16 -18.62
N ILE A 64 0.52 -8.97 -17.31
CA ILE A 64 0.35 -10.03 -16.30
C ILE A 64 -1.14 -10.30 -16.09
N LEU A 65 -1.94 -9.23 -15.94
CA LEU A 65 -3.37 -9.34 -15.65
C LEU A 65 -4.15 -10.03 -16.78
N HIS A 66 -3.77 -9.86 -18.05
CA HIS A 66 -4.44 -10.50 -19.19
C HIS A 66 -4.15 -12.00 -19.32
N ASN A 67 -3.21 -12.55 -18.57
CA ASN A 67 -3.02 -14.00 -18.53
C ASN A 67 -4.18 -14.65 -17.72
N PRO A 68 -5.00 -15.53 -18.33
CA PRO A 68 -6.13 -16.14 -17.64
C PRO A 68 -5.72 -17.06 -16.48
N SER A 69 -4.46 -17.49 -16.44
CA SER A 69 -3.91 -18.29 -15.34
C SER A 69 -3.22 -17.45 -14.28
N ALA A 70 -3.19 -16.12 -14.42
CA ALA A 70 -2.52 -15.24 -13.47
C ALA A 70 -3.12 -15.34 -12.06
N ARG A 71 -2.24 -15.32 -11.08
CA ARG A 71 -2.61 -15.19 -9.67
C ARG A 71 -2.03 -13.88 -9.13
N VAL A 72 -2.90 -13.01 -8.69
CA VAL A 72 -2.56 -11.65 -8.26
C VAL A 72 -2.96 -11.45 -6.82
N LEU A 73 -2.06 -10.91 -6.01
CA LEU A 73 -2.31 -10.52 -4.63
C LEU A 73 -2.29 -8.98 -4.52
N ASP A 74 -3.38 -8.42 -4.00
CA ASP A 74 -3.45 -7.05 -3.49
C ASP A 74 -3.22 -7.10 -1.97
N LEU A 75 -2.02 -6.75 -1.54
CA LEU A 75 -1.58 -6.79 -0.15
C LEU A 75 -1.91 -5.47 0.54
N CYS A 76 -2.36 -5.53 1.80
CA CYS A 76 -2.92 -4.38 2.53
C CYS A 76 -4.05 -3.72 1.71
N CYS A 77 -4.97 -4.54 1.21
CA CYS A 77 -5.98 -4.13 0.23
C CYS A 77 -7.02 -3.14 0.78
N GLY A 78 -7.10 -2.97 2.10
CA GLY A 78 -8.10 -2.12 2.74
C GLY A 78 -9.51 -2.52 2.33
N THR A 79 -10.25 -1.56 1.81
CA THR A 79 -11.62 -1.77 1.29
C THR A 79 -11.69 -2.35 -0.12
N GLY A 80 -10.54 -2.82 -0.68
CA GLY A 80 -10.48 -3.63 -1.90
C GLY A 80 -10.46 -2.85 -3.22
N ASP A 81 -10.27 -1.54 -3.22
CA ASP A 81 -10.36 -0.73 -4.45
C ASP A 81 -9.37 -1.16 -5.54
N LEU A 82 -8.12 -1.50 -5.19
CA LEU A 82 -7.14 -1.95 -6.18
C LEU A 82 -7.44 -3.39 -6.63
N ALA A 83 -7.82 -4.28 -5.72
CA ALA A 83 -8.24 -5.64 -6.06
C ALA A 83 -9.42 -5.65 -7.06
N LEU A 84 -10.41 -4.76 -6.85
CA LEU A 84 -11.52 -4.55 -7.79
C LEU A 84 -11.05 -3.97 -9.13
N ALA A 85 -10.09 -3.03 -9.12
CA ALA A 85 -9.50 -2.50 -10.34
C ALA A 85 -8.75 -3.59 -11.12
N PHE A 86 -8.01 -4.47 -10.45
CA PHE A 86 -7.38 -5.64 -11.07
C PHE A 86 -8.43 -6.60 -11.65
N ARG A 87 -9.49 -6.91 -10.89
CA ARG A 87 -10.56 -7.79 -11.38
C ARG A 87 -11.21 -7.25 -12.64
N LYS A 88 -11.46 -5.94 -12.69
CA LYS A 88 -12.03 -5.27 -13.87
C LYS A 88 -11.11 -5.34 -15.09
N ALA A 89 -9.79 -5.32 -14.88
CA ALA A 89 -8.79 -5.35 -15.94
C ALA A 89 -8.40 -6.76 -16.40
N ALA A 90 -8.73 -7.80 -15.62
CA ALA A 90 -8.30 -9.18 -15.86
C ALA A 90 -9.43 -10.03 -16.46
N PRO A 91 -9.13 -11.06 -17.29
CA PRO A 91 -10.13 -12.02 -17.78
C PRO A 91 -10.65 -12.89 -16.63
N VAL A 92 -11.77 -13.59 -16.86
CA VAL A 92 -12.47 -14.38 -15.83
C VAL A 92 -11.57 -15.45 -15.20
N GLY A 93 -10.65 -16.06 -15.94
CA GLY A 93 -9.77 -17.12 -15.41
C GLY A 93 -8.72 -16.65 -14.41
N ALA A 94 -8.32 -15.38 -14.45
CA ALA A 94 -7.32 -14.84 -13.52
C ALA A 94 -7.85 -14.80 -12.08
N LYS A 95 -7.04 -15.21 -11.11
CA LYS A 95 -7.38 -15.24 -9.69
C LYS A 95 -6.86 -14.00 -8.99
N ILE A 96 -7.78 -13.16 -8.50
CA ILE A 96 -7.47 -11.96 -7.74
C ILE A 96 -7.76 -12.22 -6.26
N VAL A 97 -6.76 -12.01 -5.42
CA VAL A 97 -6.86 -12.13 -3.96
C VAL A 97 -6.53 -10.77 -3.36
N GLY A 98 -7.37 -10.28 -2.46
CA GLY A 98 -7.06 -9.15 -1.59
C GLY A 98 -6.74 -9.66 -0.18
N SER A 99 -5.70 -9.14 0.45
CA SER A 99 -5.42 -9.44 1.85
C SER A 99 -5.21 -8.18 2.68
N ASP A 100 -5.74 -8.20 3.89
CA ASP A 100 -5.56 -7.15 4.88
C ASP A 100 -5.61 -7.74 6.28
N PHE A 101 -5.00 -7.09 7.26
CA PHE A 101 -5.04 -7.58 8.64
C PHE A 101 -6.15 -6.94 9.49
N VAL A 102 -6.96 -6.02 8.87
CA VAL A 102 -8.09 -5.32 9.50
C VAL A 102 -9.41 -5.93 9.03
N PRO A 103 -10.13 -6.70 9.88
CA PRO A 103 -11.37 -7.37 9.50
C PRO A 103 -12.46 -6.42 9.01
N GLU A 104 -12.56 -5.23 9.59
CA GLU A 104 -13.55 -4.20 9.26
C GLU A 104 -13.34 -3.66 7.83
N MET A 105 -12.09 -3.57 7.38
CA MET A 105 -11.74 -3.23 6.01
C MET A 105 -12.18 -4.33 5.05
N LEU A 106 -11.86 -5.59 5.38
CA LEU A 106 -12.24 -6.75 4.56
C LEU A 106 -13.75 -6.95 4.46
N ALA A 107 -14.50 -6.66 5.51
CA ALA A 107 -15.97 -6.69 5.46
C ALA A 107 -16.51 -5.73 4.39
N ARG A 108 -15.96 -4.52 4.32
CA ARG A 108 -16.31 -3.53 3.28
C ARG A 108 -15.87 -3.96 1.89
N ALA A 109 -14.66 -4.52 1.77
CA ALA A 109 -14.16 -5.06 0.51
C ALA A 109 -15.07 -6.16 -0.05
N ARG A 110 -15.52 -7.09 0.81
CA ARG A 110 -16.48 -8.15 0.44
C ARG A 110 -17.81 -7.57 -0.01
N ASN A 111 -18.35 -6.57 0.70
CA ASN A 111 -19.61 -5.91 0.34
C ASN A 111 -19.50 -5.21 -1.03
N LYS A 112 -18.39 -4.49 -1.30
CA LYS A 112 -18.14 -3.85 -2.61
C LYS A 112 -18.02 -4.88 -3.73
N ALA A 113 -17.30 -5.97 -3.50
CA ALA A 113 -17.16 -7.04 -4.48
C ALA A 113 -18.50 -7.72 -4.78
N ALA A 114 -19.29 -8.02 -3.75
CA ALA A 114 -20.64 -8.58 -3.92
C ALA A 114 -21.56 -7.65 -4.70
N ALA A 115 -21.59 -6.36 -4.36
CA ALA A 115 -22.40 -5.36 -5.06
C ALA A 115 -22.03 -5.18 -6.53
N SER A 116 -20.77 -5.43 -6.90
CA SER A 116 -20.28 -5.32 -8.28
C SER A 116 -20.23 -6.66 -9.03
N GLY A 117 -20.61 -7.77 -8.40
CA GLY A 117 -20.45 -9.13 -8.97
C GLY A 117 -18.99 -9.52 -9.22
N ALA A 118 -18.04 -8.86 -8.56
CA ALA A 118 -16.62 -9.07 -8.80
C ALA A 118 -16.10 -10.33 -8.08
N GLY A 119 -15.57 -11.27 -8.84
CA GLY A 119 -14.93 -12.50 -8.33
C GLY A 119 -13.55 -12.20 -7.72
N VAL A 120 -13.52 -11.63 -6.52
CA VAL A 120 -12.30 -11.39 -5.72
C VAL A 120 -12.41 -12.16 -4.41
N THR A 121 -11.34 -12.89 -4.04
CA THR A 121 -11.24 -13.56 -2.74
C THR A 121 -10.56 -12.63 -1.74
N PHE A 122 -11.12 -12.49 -0.54
CA PHE A 122 -10.53 -11.67 0.54
C PHE A 122 -10.12 -12.51 1.73
N VAL A 123 -8.86 -12.37 2.17
CA VAL A 123 -8.22 -13.15 3.23
C VAL A 123 -7.67 -12.21 4.29
N GLU A 124 -8.00 -12.48 5.56
CA GLU A 124 -7.33 -11.80 6.69
C GLU A 124 -5.91 -12.33 6.81
N ALA A 125 -4.91 -11.45 6.74
CA ALA A 125 -3.50 -11.82 6.80
C ALA A 125 -2.62 -10.66 7.26
N ASP A 126 -1.61 -11.00 8.07
CA ASP A 126 -0.49 -10.10 8.34
C ASP A 126 0.50 -10.14 7.16
N ALA A 127 0.85 -8.96 6.65
CA ALA A 127 1.83 -8.82 5.57
C ALA A 127 3.24 -9.30 5.93
N LEU A 128 3.53 -9.45 7.22
CA LEU A 128 4.80 -9.97 7.74
C LEU A 128 4.79 -11.51 7.91
N SER A 129 3.64 -12.17 7.70
CA SER A 129 3.47 -13.63 7.80
C SER A 129 2.26 -14.07 6.98
N LEU A 130 2.44 -14.16 5.66
CA LEU A 130 1.36 -14.43 4.72
C LEU A 130 0.94 -15.91 4.72
N PRO A 131 -0.37 -16.23 4.81
CA PRO A 131 -0.87 -17.61 4.83
C PRO A 131 -0.95 -18.22 3.41
N PHE A 132 0.03 -17.91 2.58
CA PHE A 132 0.13 -18.42 1.23
C PHE A 132 1.39 -19.24 1.06
N ALA A 133 1.32 -20.29 0.24
CA ALA A 133 2.48 -21.10 -0.12
C ALA A 133 3.50 -20.26 -0.91
N ASP A 134 4.75 -20.67 -0.86
CA ASP A 134 5.82 -20.11 -1.68
C ASP A 134 5.46 -20.17 -3.16
N ARG A 135 5.96 -19.23 -3.93
CA ARG A 135 5.84 -19.20 -5.40
C ARG A 135 4.38 -19.32 -5.89
N SER A 136 3.46 -18.63 -5.22
CA SER A 136 2.02 -18.69 -5.50
C SER A 136 1.52 -17.64 -6.47
N PHE A 137 2.15 -16.47 -6.56
CA PHE A 137 1.62 -15.31 -7.26
C PHE A 137 2.54 -14.84 -8.38
N ASP A 138 1.92 -14.35 -9.47
CA ASP A 138 2.59 -13.72 -10.61
C ASP A 138 2.80 -12.21 -10.38
N LEU A 139 1.91 -11.60 -9.59
CA LEU A 139 1.97 -10.19 -9.17
C LEU A 139 1.56 -10.06 -7.71
N VAL A 140 2.35 -9.37 -6.93
CA VAL A 140 1.96 -8.88 -5.59
C VAL A 140 2.04 -7.35 -5.61
N SER A 141 0.93 -6.70 -5.31
CA SER A 141 0.81 -5.24 -5.27
C SER A 141 0.42 -4.78 -3.88
N CYS A 142 1.03 -3.71 -3.40
CA CYS A 142 0.60 -3.01 -2.19
C CYS A 142 0.45 -1.52 -2.49
N SER A 143 -0.76 -0.98 -2.32
CA SER A 143 -1.02 0.44 -2.57
C SER A 143 -1.47 1.16 -1.31
N PHE A 144 -0.67 2.16 -0.89
CA PHE A 144 -0.92 3.01 0.30
C PHE A 144 -1.00 2.26 1.64
N GLY A 145 -0.51 1.01 1.66
CA GLY A 145 -0.49 0.16 2.84
C GLY A 145 0.91 -0.13 3.36
N PHE A 146 1.92 -0.15 2.47
CA PHE A 146 3.25 -0.63 2.80
C PHE A 146 3.94 0.22 3.88
N ARG A 147 3.72 1.55 3.89
CA ARG A 147 4.26 2.45 4.94
C ARG A 147 3.76 2.12 6.35
N ASN A 148 2.68 1.35 6.47
CA ASN A 148 2.08 0.99 7.76
C ASN A 148 2.64 -0.32 8.34
N LEU A 149 3.51 -1.03 7.61
CA LEU A 149 4.13 -2.25 8.09
C LEU A 149 5.10 -1.95 9.24
N ALA A 150 5.06 -2.78 10.28
CA ALA A 150 5.96 -2.67 11.42
C ALA A 150 7.42 -3.05 11.07
N ASN A 151 7.64 -3.72 9.93
CA ASN A 151 8.96 -4.07 9.40
C ASN A 151 8.93 -4.17 7.87
N TYR A 152 9.55 -3.22 7.20
CA TYR A 152 9.54 -3.15 5.73
C TYR A 152 10.33 -4.27 5.08
N GLU A 153 11.49 -4.64 5.64
CA GLU A 153 12.33 -5.69 5.09
C GLU A 153 11.64 -7.05 5.17
N ARG A 154 11.05 -7.40 6.33
CA ARG A 154 10.26 -8.63 6.48
C ARG A 154 9.07 -8.66 5.53
N GLY A 155 8.38 -7.52 5.34
CA GLY A 155 7.30 -7.41 4.36
C GLY A 155 7.78 -7.71 2.94
N LEU A 156 8.94 -7.18 2.52
CA LEU A 156 9.51 -7.49 1.21
C LEU A 156 9.97 -8.96 1.10
N VAL A 157 10.53 -9.55 2.16
CA VAL A 157 10.90 -10.98 2.20
C VAL A 157 9.67 -11.87 2.04
N GLU A 158 8.55 -11.56 2.71
CA GLU A 158 7.31 -12.31 2.56
C GLU A 158 6.70 -12.16 1.16
N ILE A 159 6.71 -10.95 0.59
CA ILE A 159 6.31 -10.75 -0.81
C ILE A 159 7.21 -11.57 -1.74
N PHE A 160 8.52 -11.54 -1.52
CA PHE A 160 9.47 -12.34 -2.31
C PHE A 160 9.19 -13.82 -2.21
N ARG A 161 8.92 -14.33 -1.00
CA ARG A 161 8.62 -15.75 -0.77
C ARG A 161 7.41 -16.21 -1.59
N VAL A 162 6.32 -15.47 -1.54
CA VAL A 162 5.06 -15.86 -2.18
C VAL A 162 5.04 -15.59 -3.70
N LEU A 163 5.95 -14.77 -4.23
CA LEU A 163 6.10 -14.58 -5.67
C LEU A 163 6.71 -15.80 -6.35
N LYS A 164 6.21 -16.14 -7.53
CA LYS A 164 6.83 -17.09 -8.45
C LYS A 164 8.17 -16.53 -8.97
N PRO A 165 9.13 -17.40 -9.42
CA PRO A 165 10.22 -16.93 -10.26
C PRO A 165 9.68 -16.16 -11.47
N GLY A 166 10.29 -15.01 -11.79
CA GLY A 166 9.78 -14.08 -12.80
C GLY A 166 8.59 -13.22 -12.37
N GLY A 167 8.00 -13.47 -11.21
CA GLY A 167 6.90 -12.67 -10.66
C GLY A 167 7.31 -11.26 -10.26
N VAL A 168 6.35 -10.35 -10.18
CA VAL A 168 6.58 -8.92 -9.94
C VAL A 168 6.01 -8.49 -8.61
N ALA A 169 6.83 -7.80 -7.80
CA ALA A 169 6.39 -7.01 -6.67
C ALA A 169 6.17 -5.55 -7.10
N THR A 170 5.12 -4.90 -6.61
CA THR A 170 4.92 -3.47 -6.83
C THR A 170 4.35 -2.78 -5.59
N ILE A 171 4.88 -1.60 -5.29
CA ILE A 171 4.45 -0.77 -4.16
C ILE A 171 4.15 0.62 -4.69
N LEU A 172 2.89 1.05 -4.55
CA LEU A 172 2.46 2.43 -4.77
C LEU A 172 2.35 3.11 -3.41
N GLU A 173 3.13 4.16 -3.18
CA GLU A 173 3.12 4.81 -1.88
C GLU A 173 3.37 6.32 -2.00
N PHE A 174 2.92 7.08 -0.98
CA PHE A 174 3.20 8.49 -0.89
C PHE A 174 4.71 8.74 -0.77
N ALA A 175 5.15 9.83 -1.38
CA ALA A 175 6.52 10.31 -1.30
C ALA A 175 6.54 11.83 -1.13
N GLU A 176 7.67 12.38 -0.72
CA GLU A 176 7.85 13.82 -0.71
C GLU A 176 8.16 14.34 -2.13
N PRO A 177 7.33 15.27 -2.67
CA PRO A 177 7.57 15.83 -3.99
C PRO A 177 8.91 16.59 -4.04
N ARG A 178 9.61 16.49 -5.16
CA ARG A 178 10.81 17.28 -5.46
C ARG A 178 10.39 18.70 -5.86
N GLY A 179 11.22 19.67 -5.48
CA GLY A 179 11.01 21.09 -5.83
C GLY A 179 10.59 21.94 -4.64
N LYS A 180 11.23 23.10 -4.52
CA LYS A 180 11.07 23.97 -3.35
C LYS A 180 9.64 24.50 -3.21
N LEU A 181 9.03 24.97 -4.29
CA LEU A 181 7.70 25.58 -4.25
C LEU A 181 6.59 24.53 -4.11
N PHE A 182 6.53 23.57 -5.02
CA PHE A 182 5.49 22.52 -5.01
C PHE A 182 5.57 21.62 -3.78
N GLY A 183 6.78 21.22 -3.39
CA GLY A 183 6.99 20.44 -2.17
C GLY A 183 6.61 21.20 -0.90
N SER A 184 6.85 22.53 -0.83
CA SER A 184 6.42 23.34 0.32
C SER A 184 4.90 23.47 0.40
N LEU A 185 4.23 23.68 -0.73
CA LEU A 185 2.77 23.73 -0.81
C LEU A 185 2.13 22.39 -0.40
N TYR A 186 2.68 21.29 -0.89
CA TYR A 186 2.21 19.95 -0.54
C TYR A 186 2.43 19.62 0.95
N ARG A 187 3.59 19.96 1.52
CA ARG A 187 3.84 19.82 2.97
C ARG A 187 2.89 20.70 3.81
N PHE A 188 2.61 21.92 3.36
CA PHE A 188 1.62 22.79 4.01
C PHE A 188 0.22 22.13 3.99
N TYR A 189 -0.20 21.62 2.83
CA TYR A 189 -1.46 20.88 2.69
C TYR A 189 -1.52 19.69 3.65
N LEU A 190 -0.51 18.82 3.64
CA LEU A 190 -0.46 17.61 4.49
C LEU A 190 -0.45 17.94 5.99
N ARG A 191 0.28 18.99 6.40
CA ARG A 191 0.48 19.30 7.84
C ARG A 191 -0.59 20.23 8.42
N ARG A 192 -1.21 21.07 7.61
CA ARG A 192 -2.13 22.11 8.11
C ARG A 192 -3.56 21.92 7.62
N VAL A 193 -3.78 21.58 6.36
CA VAL A 193 -5.11 21.51 5.76
C VAL A 193 -5.75 20.14 6.01
N LEU A 194 -5.05 19.08 5.66
CA LEU A 194 -5.54 17.72 5.73
C LEU A 194 -5.98 17.28 7.14
N PRO A 195 -5.22 17.53 8.24
CA PRO A 195 -5.68 17.16 9.58
C PRO A 195 -6.93 17.91 10.03
N ARG A 196 -7.07 19.19 9.65
CA ARG A 196 -8.27 19.98 9.99
C ARG A 196 -9.51 19.48 9.27
N LEU A 197 -9.41 19.25 7.96
CA LEU A 197 -10.52 18.72 7.16
C LEU A 197 -10.89 17.31 7.60
N GLY A 198 -9.89 16.46 7.79
CA GLY A 198 -10.08 15.09 8.25
C GLY A 198 -10.71 15.01 9.64
N GLY A 199 -10.30 15.86 10.58
CA GLY A 199 -10.86 15.95 11.93
C GLY A 199 -12.33 16.39 11.93
N LEU A 200 -12.69 17.37 11.10
CA LEU A 200 -14.08 17.83 10.97
C LEU A 200 -15.02 16.77 10.43
N ILE A 201 -14.54 15.93 9.47
CA ILE A 201 -15.38 14.94 8.79
C ILE A 201 -15.45 13.62 9.56
N SER A 202 -14.33 13.20 10.18
CA SER A 202 -14.24 11.90 10.86
C SER A 202 -14.68 11.93 12.32
N GLY A 203 -14.67 13.08 12.96
CA GLY A 203 -14.80 13.19 14.41
C GLY A 203 -13.59 12.63 15.19
N ASN A 204 -12.53 12.19 14.51
CA ASN A 204 -11.35 11.59 15.11
C ASN A 204 -10.07 12.15 14.47
N GLY A 205 -9.41 13.08 15.15
CA GLY A 205 -8.20 13.76 14.65
C GLY A 205 -6.95 12.87 14.60
N SER A 206 -6.89 11.76 15.34
CA SER A 206 -5.68 10.95 15.50
C SER A 206 -5.22 10.26 14.22
N ALA A 207 -6.15 9.74 13.41
CA ALA A 207 -5.82 9.07 12.14
C ALA A 207 -5.23 10.04 11.09
N TYR A 208 -5.57 11.33 11.17
CA TYR A 208 -5.11 12.35 10.21
C TYR A 208 -3.79 13.01 10.62
N SER A 209 -3.42 12.96 11.90
CA SER A 209 -2.07 13.26 12.35
C SER A 209 -1.09 12.12 12.04
N TYR A 210 -1.59 10.88 11.99
CA TYR A 210 -0.79 9.71 11.63
C TYR A 210 -0.30 9.74 10.17
N LEU A 211 -1.13 10.18 9.20
CA LEU A 211 -0.74 10.17 7.78
C LEU A 211 0.52 11.01 7.50
N PRO A 212 0.62 12.30 7.88
CA PRO A 212 1.86 13.07 7.70
C PRO A 212 3.07 12.43 8.40
N SER A 213 2.88 11.88 9.61
CA SER A 213 3.93 11.22 10.37
C SER A 213 4.43 9.97 9.67
N SER A 214 3.54 9.07 9.23
CA SER A 214 3.91 7.84 8.54
C SER A 214 4.58 8.11 7.18
N VAL A 215 4.14 9.13 6.44
CA VAL A 215 4.80 9.53 5.17
C VAL A 215 6.20 10.07 5.43
N SER A 216 6.41 10.87 6.49
CA SER A 216 7.74 11.42 6.80
C SER A 216 8.74 10.38 7.34
N GLN A 217 8.24 9.28 7.92
CA GLN A 217 9.06 8.17 8.41
C GLN A 217 9.35 7.13 7.32
N PHE A 218 8.58 7.14 6.23
CA PHE A 218 8.72 6.16 5.15
C PHE A 218 10.02 6.39 4.38
N PRO A 219 10.71 5.31 3.94
CA PRO A 219 11.93 5.42 3.16
C PRO A 219 11.78 6.29 1.92
N SER A 220 12.84 7.01 1.56
CA SER A 220 12.88 7.69 0.27
C SER A 220 12.72 6.68 -0.88
N PRO A 221 12.29 7.08 -2.07
CA PRO A 221 12.15 6.16 -3.19
C PRO A 221 13.44 5.42 -3.54
N GLU A 222 14.59 6.10 -3.46
CA GLU A 222 15.91 5.51 -3.69
C GLU A 222 16.22 4.47 -2.61
N ALA A 223 15.82 4.76 -1.39
CA ALA A 223 16.03 3.92 -0.24
C ALA A 223 15.18 2.64 -0.29
N LEU A 224 13.93 2.75 -0.71
CA LEU A 224 13.07 1.59 -0.90
C LEU A 224 13.54 0.73 -2.08
N GLN A 225 14.03 1.33 -3.17
CA GLN A 225 14.64 0.59 -4.26
C GLN A 225 15.84 -0.24 -3.78
N ALA A 226 16.76 0.38 -3.02
CA ALA A 226 17.92 -0.34 -2.47
C ALA A 226 17.49 -1.47 -1.49
N LEU A 227 16.35 -1.32 -0.80
CA LEU A 227 15.81 -2.37 0.04
C LEU A 227 15.32 -3.57 -0.79
N PHE A 228 14.66 -3.34 -1.92
CA PHE A 228 14.30 -4.41 -2.86
C PHE A 228 15.55 -5.18 -3.33
N GLU A 229 16.59 -4.46 -3.75
CA GLU A 229 17.85 -5.06 -4.22
C GLU A 229 18.53 -5.90 -3.13
N ARG A 230 18.56 -5.41 -1.89
CA ARG A 230 19.11 -6.11 -0.72
C ARG A 230 18.36 -7.41 -0.40
N VAL A 231 17.05 -7.44 -0.57
CA VAL A 231 16.22 -8.66 -0.37
C VAL A 231 16.44 -9.69 -1.49
N GLY A 232 17.05 -9.30 -2.61
CA GLY A 232 17.37 -10.21 -3.72
C GLY A 232 16.50 -10.05 -4.96
N TYR A 233 15.69 -8.98 -5.04
CA TYR A 233 14.95 -8.66 -6.26
C TYR A 233 15.90 -8.14 -7.34
N SER A 234 15.57 -8.45 -8.58
CA SER A 234 16.17 -7.87 -9.79
C SER A 234 15.29 -6.77 -10.38
N GLU A 235 15.85 -5.98 -11.29
CA GLU A 235 15.14 -4.93 -12.03
C GLU A 235 14.38 -3.92 -11.13
N ALA A 236 14.87 -3.69 -9.91
CA ALA A 236 14.26 -2.76 -8.98
C ALA A 236 14.31 -1.34 -9.53
N ARG A 237 13.16 -0.68 -9.65
CA ARG A 237 13.04 0.68 -10.17
C ARG A 237 11.81 1.36 -9.59
N PHE A 238 11.76 2.68 -9.71
CA PHE A 238 10.56 3.44 -9.34
C PHE A 238 10.24 4.53 -10.36
N GLU A 239 8.96 4.86 -10.44
CA GLU A 239 8.40 5.96 -11.22
C GLU A 239 7.75 6.96 -10.27
N ARG A 240 7.99 8.27 -10.49
CA ARG A 240 7.30 9.35 -9.76
C ARG A 240 6.06 9.78 -10.53
N TRP A 241 4.94 9.83 -9.86
CA TRP A 241 3.69 10.29 -10.45
C TRP A 241 3.19 11.56 -9.75
N THR A 242 2.38 12.34 -10.47
CA THR A 242 1.73 13.57 -9.95
C THR A 242 2.74 14.49 -9.25
N GLY A 243 3.79 14.91 -9.99
CA GLY A 243 4.82 15.79 -9.42
C GLY A 243 5.66 15.18 -8.30
N GLY A 244 5.58 13.85 -8.10
CA GLY A 244 6.31 13.15 -7.05
C GLY A 244 5.54 12.99 -5.74
N ILE A 245 4.23 13.27 -5.73
CA ILE A 245 3.35 13.02 -4.56
C ILE A 245 3.29 11.53 -4.25
N VAL A 246 3.31 10.68 -5.28
CA VAL A 246 3.36 9.22 -5.13
C VAL A 246 4.48 8.64 -5.99
N THR A 247 4.99 7.49 -5.55
CA THR A 247 5.94 6.68 -6.31
C THR A 247 5.40 5.28 -6.49
N LEU A 248 5.57 4.75 -7.69
CA LEU A 248 5.35 3.33 -7.98
C LEU A 248 6.71 2.63 -8.08
N HIS A 249 7.02 1.80 -7.11
CA HIS A 249 8.15 0.88 -7.18
C HIS A 249 7.71 -0.42 -7.87
N SER A 250 8.61 -1.01 -8.62
CA SER A 250 8.43 -2.35 -9.17
C SER A 250 9.77 -3.08 -9.20
N ALA A 251 9.73 -4.39 -8.91
CA ALA A 251 10.91 -5.24 -8.95
C ALA A 251 10.47 -6.68 -9.28
N ARG A 252 11.39 -7.48 -9.81
CA ARG A 252 11.14 -8.85 -10.24
C ARG A 252 11.87 -9.84 -9.33
N LYS A 253 11.19 -10.93 -9.00
CA LYS A 253 11.88 -12.08 -8.42
C LYS A 253 12.63 -12.83 -9.52
N PRO A 254 13.94 -13.07 -9.41
CA PRO A 254 14.71 -13.86 -10.36
C PRO A 254 14.18 -15.26 -10.61
#